data_9008b28caaa77593e5318c4051b7e43e
#
_entry.id   9008b28caaa77593e5318c4051b7e43e
#
_cell.length_a   1.000
_cell.length_b   1.000
_cell.length_c   1.000
_cell.angle_alpha   90.00
_cell.angle_beta   90.00
_cell.angle_gamma   90.00
#
_symmetry.space_group_name_H-M   'P 1'
#
loop_
_entity.id
_entity.type
_entity.pdbx_description
1 polymer ?
#
loop_
_entity_poly.entity_id
_entity_poly.type
_entity_poly.pdbx_seq_one_letter_code
_entity_poly.pdbx_strand_id
1 'polypeptide(L)'
;LFRSVEGEQEAVVAKINALVREKQAAGLKVGVVATDETESLYQADYVVTIGARSDEDAIARHLYKILREFDDWNVDAIYSESFSTPRIGQAIMNRLMKAAGHQVIHV
;
A
#
# COMPACT_ATOMS: atom_id res chain seq x y z
N LEU A 1 -10.46 3.20 5.83
CA LEU A 1 -9.22 3.94 6.11
C LEU A 1 -8.13 3.51 5.14
N PHE A 2 -7.57 4.45 4.39
CA PHE A 2 -6.45 4.20 3.49
C PHE A 2 -5.29 5.14 3.87
N ARG A 3 -4.10 4.57 4.06
CA ARG A 3 -2.89 5.35 4.41
C ARG A 3 -1.71 4.86 3.57
N SER A 4 -0.93 5.81 3.07
CA SER A 4 0.33 5.52 2.38
C SER A 4 1.49 5.70 3.36
N VAL A 5 2.49 4.83 3.29
CA VAL A 5 3.68 4.91 4.14
C VAL A 5 4.89 5.15 3.25
N GLU A 6 5.67 6.19 3.55
CA GLU A 6 6.81 6.60 2.74
C GLU A 6 8.09 6.61 3.57
N GLY A 7 9.18 6.14 2.96
CA GLY A 7 10.49 6.09 3.59
C GLY A 7 11.34 5.00 2.99
N GLU A 8 12.41 4.62 3.68
CA GLU A 8 13.23 3.49 3.27
C GLU A 8 12.43 2.18 3.37
N GLN A 9 12.70 1.25 2.47
CA GLN A 9 11.92 0.01 2.37
C GLN A 9 11.81 -0.73 3.70
N GLU A 10 12.93 -0.92 4.41
CA GLU A 10 12.90 -1.63 5.70
C GLU A 10 12.04 -0.92 6.73
N ALA A 11 12.12 0.41 6.79
CA ALA A 11 11.33 1.21 7.72
C ALA A 11 9.84 1.16 7.35
N VAL A 12 9.52 1.20 6.05
CA VAL A 12 8.15 1.10 5.56
C VAL A 12 7.54 -0.25 5.93
N VAL A 13 8.26 -1.34 5.68
CA VAL A 13 7.78 -2.69 6.02
C VAL A 13 7.55 -2.83 7.51
N ALA A 14 8.49 -2.36 8.33
CA ALA A 14 8.36 -2.42 9.78
C ALA A 14 7.16 -1.61 10.28
N LYS A 15 6.96 -0.42 9.74
CA LYS A 15 5.85 0.45 10.14
C LYS A 15 4.50 -0.15 9.74
N ILE A 16 4.39 -0.63 8.51
CA ILE A 16 3.15 -1.24 8.04
C ILE A 16 2.81 -2.47 8.88
N ASN A 17 3.79 -3.34 9.14
CA ASN A 17 3.55 -4.53 9.97
C ASN A 17 3.11 -4.15 11.39
N ALA A 18 3.69 -3.10 11.96
CA ALA A 18 3.27 -2.62 13.29
C ALA A 18 1.83 -2.13 13.28
N LEU A 19 1.45 -1.35 12.26
CA LEU A 19 0.08 -0.85 12.12
C LEU A 19 -0.91 -1.99 11.86
N VAL A 20 -0.52 -2.98 11.07
CA VAL A 20 -1.35 -4.16 10.80
C VAL A 20 -1.65 -4.90 12.10
N ARG A 21 -0.61 -5.17 12.90
CA ARG A 21 -0.78 -5.87 14.18
C ARG A 21 -1.69 -5.09 15.12
N GLU A 22 -1.53 -3.78 15.18
CA GLU A 22 -2.37 -2.91 16.02
C GLU A 22 -3.85 -3.01 15.63
N LYS A 23 -4.14 -2.94 14.34
CA LYS A 23 -5.51 -3.02 13.84
C LYS A 23 -6.10 -4.41 14.03
N GLN A 24 -5.32 -5.45 13.77
CA GLN A 24 -5.78 -6.82 13.98
C GLN A 24 -6.07 -7.12 15.46
N ALA A 25 -5.26 -6.56 16.36
CA ALA A 25 -5.50 -6.68 17.79
C ALA A 25 -6.82 -6.02 18.22
N ALA A 26 -7.26 -5.00 17.47
CA ALA A 26 -8.54 -4.35 17.68
C ALA A 26 -9.71 -5.09 17.00
N GLY A 27 -9.46 -6.23 16.36
CA GLY A 27 -10.48 -7.02 15.69
C GLY A 27 -10.80 -6.55 14.27
N LEU A 28 -9.96 -5.70 13.69
CA LEU A 28 -10.18 -5.16 12.35
C LEU A 28 -9.46 -5.98 11.28
N LYS A 29 -10.00 -5.96 10.07
CA LYS A 29 -9.37 -6.57 8.90
C LYS A 29 -8.54 -5.56 8.15
N VAL A 30 -7.34 -5.96 7.74
CA VAL A 30 -6.36 -5.08 7.13
C VAL A 30 -5.88 -5.61 5.80
N GLY A 31 -5.82 -4.72 4.80
CA GLY A 31 -5.20 -5.00 3.51
C GLY A 31 -3.89 -4.24 3.35
N VAL A 32 -2.95 -4.82 2.63
CA VAL A 32 -1.66 -4.18 2.32
C VAL A 32 -1.41 -4.22 0.82
N VAL A 33 -1.00 -3.09 0.28
CA VAL A 33 -0.54 -2.99 -1.11
C VAL A 33 0.98 -2.99 -1.12
N ALA A 34 1.55 -4.02 -1.71
CA ALA A 34 2.99 -4.26 -1.71
C ALA A 34 3.53 -4.38 -3.14
N THR A 35 4.84 -4.52 -3.24
CA THR A 35 5.52 -4.90 -4.49
C THR A 35 5.89 -6.37 -4.44
N ASP A 36 6.30 -6.93 -5.58
CA ASP A 36 6.76 -8.32 -5.64
C ASP A 36 7.93 -8.56 -4.68
N GLU A 37 8.77 -7.55 -4.45
CA GLU A 37 9.94 -7.66 -3.59
C GLU A 37 9.59 -7.73 -2.11
N THR A 38 8.46 -7.19 -1.70
CA THR A 38 8.08 -7.06 -0.28
C THR A 38 6.85 -7.87 0.13
N GLU A 39 6.13 -8.44 -0.82
CA GLU A 39 4.87 -9.14 -0.58
C GLU A 39 4.96 -10.15 0.56
N SER A 40 6.03 -10.96 0.57
CA SER A 40 6.20 -12.03 1.56
C SER A 40 6.56 -11.52 2.96
N LEU A 41 6.86 -10.23 3.09
CA LEU A 41 7.27 -9.64 4.37
C LEU A 41 6.09 -9.15 5.21
N TYR A 42 4.89 -9.13 4.65
CA TYR A 42 3.71 -8.64 5.34
C TYR A 42 2.82 -9.77 5.86
N GLN A 43 2.20 -9.53 7.01
CA GLN A 43 1.28 -10.49 7.65
C GLN A 43 -0.06 -9.80 7.89
N ALA A 44 -0.78 -9.54 6.81
CA ALA A 44 -2.10 -8.92 6.85
C ALA A 44 -3.18 -9.91 6.43
N ASP A 45 -4.44 -9.53 6.59
CA ASP A 45 -5.56 -10.37 6.14
C ASP A 45 -5.56 -10.51 4.62
N TYR A 46 -5.18 -9.43 3.92
CA TYR A 46 -5.02 -9.41 2.47
C TYR A 46 -3.74 -8.70 2.11
N VAL A 47 -2.90 -9.34 1.31
CA VAL A 47 -1.70 -8.72 0.77
C VAL A 47 -1.78 -8.83 -0.75
N VAL A 48 -1.73 -7.70 -1.44
CA VAL A 48 -1.73 -7.68 -2.91
C VAL A 48 -0.46 -7.01 -3.41
N THR A 49 0.04 -7.50 -4.52
CA THR A 49 1.19 -6.91 -5.19
C THR A 49 0.74 -6.20 -6.46
N ILE A 50 1.35 -5.06 -6.72
CA ILE A 50 1.11 -4.29 -7.95
C ILE A 50 2.21 -4.49 -8.98
N GLY A 51 3.05 -5.48 -8.78
CA GLY A 51 4.15 -5.83 -9.67
C GLY A 51 5.51 -5.49 -9.07
N ALA A 52 6.55 -5.63 -9.88
CA ALA A 52 7.90 -5.27 -9.47
C ALA A 52 8.03 -3.76 -9.32
N ARG A 53 8.77 -3.30 -8.31
CA ARG A 53 8.96 -1.86 -8.04
C ARG A 53 9.56 -1.13 -9.24
N SER A 54 10.36 -1.82 -10.04
CA SER A 54 10.97 -1.24 -11.24
C SER A 54 10.02 -1.15 -12.44
N ASP A 55 8.86 -1.80 -12.38
CA ASP A 55 7.91 -1.83 -13.51
C ASP A 55 6.81 -0.78 -13.29
N GLU A 56 7.10 0.45 -13.70
CA GLU A 56 6.19 1.59 -13.53
C GLU A 56 4.84 1.38 -14.22
N ASP A 57 4.86 0.77 -15.41
CA ASP A 57 3.62 0.56 -16.16
C ASP A 57 2.71 -0.44 -15.48
N ALA A 58 3.28 -1.51 -14.92
CA ALA A 58 2.52 -2.48 -14.16
C ALA A 58 1.93 -1.85 -12.89
N ILE A 59 2.72 -1.05 -12.19
CA ILE A 59 2.26 -0.34 -10.98
C ILE A 59 1.05 0.55 -11.31
N ALA A 60 1.15 1.35 -12.36
CA ALA A 60 0.08 2.25 -12.75
C ALA A 60 -1.21 1.48 -13.09
N ARG A 61 -1.09 0.41 -13.89
CA ARG A 61 -2.25 -0.39 -14.29
C ARG A 61 -2.92 -1.07 -13.10
N HIS A 62 -2.11 -1.66 -12.22
CA HIS A 62 -2.64 -2.45 -11.12
C HIS A 62 -3.20 -1.57 -10.00
N LEU A 63 -2.66 -0.37 -9.79
CA LEU A 63 -3.11 0.50 -8.73
C LEU A 63 -4.60 0.84 -8.87
N TYR A 64 -5.05 1.21 -10.05
CA TYR A 64 -6.46 1.52 -10.29
C TYR A 64 -7.36 0.32 -10.04
N LYS A 65 -6.93 -0.85 -10.48
CA LYS A 65 -7.69 -2.09 -10.29
C LYS A 65 -7.80 -2.44 -8.81
N ILE A 66 -6.69 -2.37 -8.10
CA ILE A 66 -6.62 -2.71 -6.67
C ILE A 66 -7.48 -1.76 -5.85
N LEU A 67 -7.43 -0.46 -6.12
CA LEU A 67 -8.23 0.51 -5.39
C LEU A 67 -9.73 0.26 -5.54
N ARG A 68 -10.16 -0.28 -6.69
CA ARG A 68 -11.56 -0.68 -6.88
C ARG A 68 -11.87 -1.98 -6.15
N GLU A 69 -10.96 -2.94 -6.17
CA GLU A 69 -11.16 -4.25 -5.52
C GLU A 69 -11.26 -4.15 -4.01
N PHE A 70 -10.59 -3.18 -3.40
CA PHE A 70 -10.63 -3.01 -1.95
C PHE A 70 -12.04 -2.76 -1.41
N ASP A 71 -12.89 -2.10 -2.17
CA ASP A 71 -14.28 -1.89 -1.76
C ASP A 71 -15.01 -3.23 -1.63
N ASP A 72 -14.63 -4.23 -2.44
CA ASP A 72 -15.25 -5.56 -2.42
C ASP A 72 -14.67 -6.46 -1.32
N TRP A 73 -13.49 -6.13 -0.80
CA TRP A 73 -12.81 -6.97 0.20
C TRP A 73 -13.31 -6.78 1.62
N ASN A 74 -14.09 -5.74 1.85
CA ASN A 74 -14.68 -5.48 3.16
C ASN A 74 -13.62 -5.34 4.26
N VAL A 75 -12.49 -4.71 3.93
CA VAL A 75 -11.43 -4.45 4.91
C VAL A 75 -11.64 -3.12 5.60
N ASP A 76 -11.20 -3.04 6.86
CA ASP A 76 -11.38 -1.84 7.68
C ASP A 76 -10.26 -0.82 7.48
N ALA A 77 -9.07 -1.30 7.14
CA ALA A 77 -7.91 -0.44 6.92
C ALA A 77 -7.04 -1.00 5.80
N ILE A 78 -6.42 -0.09 5.03
CA ILE A 78 -5.52 -0.43 3.94
C ILE A 78 -4.26 0.40 4.10
N TYR A 79 -3.11 -0.27 4.08
CA TYR A 79 -1.82 0.39 4.12
C TYR A 79 -1.07 0.08 2.82
N SER A 80 -0.52 1.11 2.20
CA SER A 80 0.18 0.99 0.94
C SER A 80 1.60 1.54 1.05
N GLU A 81 2.53 0.87 0.40
CA GLU A 81 3.85 1.45 0.14
C GLU A 81 3.69 2.63 -0.80
N SER A 82 4.64 3.55 -0.77
CA SER A 82 4.68 4.69 -1.68
C SER A 82 5.54 4.34 -2.90
N PHE A 83 5.13 4.82 -4.06
CA PHE A 83 5.75 4.49 -5.33
C PHE A 83 6.18 5.77 -6.03
N SER A 84 7.46 6.11 -5.87
CA SER A 84 8.05 7.29 -6.52
C SER A 84 9.00 6.80 -7.61
N THR A 85 8.65 7.04 -8.85
CA THR A 85 9.40 6.58 -10.01
C THR A 85 9.75 7.76 -10.92
N PRO A 86 10.82 7.66 -11.75
CA PRO A 86 11.27 8.81 -12.56
C PRO A 86 10.30 9.23 -13.67
N ARG A 87 9.55 8.30 -14.25
CA ARG A 87 8.69 8.60 -15.41
C ARG A 87 7.26 8.93 -15.04
N ILE A 88 6.59 8.03 -14.37
CA ILE A 88 5.16 8.16 -14.08
C ILE A 88 4.85 8.22 -12.58
N GLY A 89 5.90 8.30 -11.76
CA GLY A 89 5.75 8.32 -10.31
C GLY A 89 4.88 9.45 -9.80
N GLN A 90 4.94 10.62 -10.45
CA GLN A 90 4.11 11.76 -10.05
C GLN A 90 2.63 11.44 -10.19
N ALA A 91 2.22 10.83 -11.31
CA ALA A 91 0.83 10.47 -11.54
C ALA A 91 0.38 9.37 -10.57
N ILE A 92 1.25 8.37 -10.34
CA ILE A 92 0.97 7.29 -9.38
C ILE A 92 0.79 7.87 -7.99
N MET A 93 1.70 8.73 -7.55
CA MET A 93 1.65 9.32 -6.22
C MET A 93 0.45 10.25 -6.04
N ASN A 94 0.09 11.01 -7.07
CA ASN A 94 -1.09 11.86 -7.02
C ASN A 94 -2.36 11.01 -6.82
N ARG A 95 -2.45 9.90 -7.52
CA ARG A 95 -3.60 8.99 -7.38
C ARG A 95 -3.64 8.38 -5.98
N LEU A 96 -2.49 7.92 -5.51
CA LEU A 96 -2.36 7.31 -4.19
C LEU A 96 -2.70 8.32 -3.08
N MET A 97 -2.19 9.53 -3.18
CA MET A 97 -2.46 10.62 -2.23
C MET A 97 -3.94 10.96 -2.18
N LYS A 98 -4.59 10.99 -3.32
CA LYS A 98 -6.04 11.26 -3.38
C LYS A 98 -6.82 10.16 -2.66
N ALA A 99 -6.47 8.90 -2.87
CA ALA A 99 -7.10 7.78 -2.18
C ALA A 99 -6.85 7.81 -0.68
N ALA A 100 -5.68 8.27 -0.25
CA ALA A 100 -5.31 8.37 1.15
C ALA A 100 -5.81 9.65 1.83
N GLY A 101 -6.59 10.49 1.13
CA GLY A 101 -7.04 11.77 1.66
C GLY A 101 -5.88 12.70 1.98
N HIS A 102 -4.81 12.62 1.21
CA HIS A 102 -3.56 13.38 1.38
C HIS A 102 -2.83 13.09 2.70
N GLN A 103 -3.11 11.94 3.32
CA GLN A 103 -2.44 11.54 4.55
C GLN A 103 -1.37 10.49 4.25
N VAL A 104 -0.13 10.85 4.50
CA VAL A 104 1.03 9.99 4.29
C VAL A 104 1.79 9.87 5.62
N ILE A 105 2.17 8.65 5.96
CA ILE A 105 2.99 8.38 7.14
C ILE A 105 4.44 8.32 6.68
N HIS A 106 5.28 9.17 7.24
CA HIS A 106 6.71 9.21 6.91
C HIS A 106 7.51 8.46 7.97
N VAL A 107 8.42 7.62 7.52
CA VAL A 107 9.29 6.85 8.42
C VAL A 107 10.75 7.03 8.08
#